data_7b064ed6707fc7c1c292259aadc636f3
#
_entry.id   7b064ed6707fc7c1c292259aadc636f3
#
_cell.length_a   1.000
_cell.length_b   1.000
_cell.length_c   1.000
_cell.angle_alpha   90.00
_cell.angle_beta   90.00
_cell.angle_gamma   90.00
#
_symmetry.space_group_name_H-M   'P 1'
#
loop_
_entity.id
_entity.type
_entity.pdbx_description
1 polymer ?
#
loop_
_entity_poly.entity_id
_entity_poly.type
_entity_poly.pdbx_seq_one_letter_code
_entity_poly.pdbx_strand_id
1 'polypeptide(L)'
;MEKEKTSVLVVDDIANTREDIKRLLYFEEDIIVVGEAGDGEEALRQVQELKPDVVLMDINMPGMDGIMATEAIFNSVPDTAIIIISIQGEPEYLKKAMAAGARDYLVKPLSSNELSETIRRVSYSCKTRASRLTAVSSTETKAEPAEPELPANRIIVIFSSKGGVGKTTLSCNLAVCLAQERRKKVALVDLNLQGGDVSVMLNLLPKGTIADLVKEEDGIEYSLINSFMAPHMSGLKILPAPLRPEEADVITSAHIVEILTMLKNHYDFIVVDTTPFFNDMTLSAMEIADDILLTFTRDLAAIKHVATDLEILETLALSDKVKLVLNRATLDYGIKINELEKRLNQAPAVILPYDEKTVLSSVNKGHPFVLTHHNTRIAQSIRSFSREFSIADKDGPAEAPVKKSFVAKLISL
;
A
#
# COMPACT_ATOMS: atom_id res chain seq x y z
N MET A 1 3.04 14.82 30.07
CA MET A 1 1.91 14.95 29.12
C MET A 1 1.09 13.69 29.28
N GLU A 2 -0.10 13.78 29.85
CA GLU A 2 -1.03 12.63 29.86
C GLU A 2 -1.33 12.24 28.43
N LYS A 3 -1.17 10.96 28.10
CA LYS A 3 -1.58 10.41 26.80
C LYS A 3 -3.09 10.51 26.72
N GLU A 4 -3.60 11.16 25.69
CA GLU A 4 -5.02 11.25 25.39
C GLU A 4 -5.57 9.83 25.17
N LYS A 5 -6.53 9.42 25.99
CA LYS A 5 -7.13 8.09 25.94
C LYS A 5 -8.16 8.03 24.81
N THR A 6 -8.24 6.88 24.12
CA THR A 6 -9.26 6.62 23.10
C THR A 6 -10.58 6.27 23.79
N SER A 7 -11.61 7.08 23.56
CA SER A 7 -12.94 6.87 24.11
C SER A 7 -13.77 5.91 23.26
N VAL A 8 -14.37 4.90 23.90
CA VAL A 8 -15.10 3.80 23.24
C VAL A 8 -16.52 3.70 23.77
N LEU A 9 -17.51 3.62 22.88
CA LEU A 9 -18.89 3.26 23.19
C LEU A 9 -19.10 1.78 22.79
N VAL A 10 -19.68 0.98 23.70
CA VAL A 10 -19.97 -0.45 23.43
C VAL A 10 -21.47 -0.62 23.21
N VAL A 11 -21.84 -1.20 22.06
CA VAL A 11 -23.24 -1.39 21.65
C VAL A 11 -23.49 -2.85 21.32
N ASP A 12 -24.35 -3.50 22.12
CA ASP A 12 -24.74 -4.92 21.95
C ASP A 12 -26.04 -5.11 22.75
N ASP A 13 -27.02 -5.84 22.25
CA ASP A 13 -28.29 -6.06 22.95
C ASP A 13 -28.14 -6.98 24.18
N ILE A 14 -27.09 -7.79 24.22
CA ILE A 14 -26.80 -8.74 25.29
C ILE A 14 -25.90 -8.09 26.33
N ALA A 15 -26.44 -7.79 27.52
CA ALA A 15 -25.68 -7.15 28.60
C ALA A 15 -24.40 -7.91 29.01
N ASN A 16 -24.41 -9.23 28.99
CA ASN A 16 -23.22 -10.04 29.30
C ASN A 16 -22.11 -9.84 28.26
N THR A 17 -22.45 -9.67 26.97
CA THR A 17 -21.47 -9.40 25.91
C THR A 17 -20.81 -8.01 26.14
N ARG A 18 -21.60 -7.00 26.51
CA ARG A 18 -21.06 -5.68 26.85
C ARG A 18 -20.07 -5.75 28.01
N GLU A 19 -20.42 -6.50 29.07
CA GLU A 19 -19.52 -6.73 30.21
C GLU A 19 -18.22 -7.46 29.81
N ASP A 20 -18.31 -8.46 28.95
CA ASP A 20 -17.13 -9.20 28.47
C ASP A 20 -16.21 -8.30 27.63
N ILE A 21 -16.77 -7.46 26.77
CA ILE A 21 -15.98 -6.47 26.00
C ILE A 21 -15.30 -5.47 26.96
N LYS A 22 -16.01 -4.95 27.96
CA LYS A 22 -15.42 -4.06 28.98
C LYS A 22 -14.27 -4.73 29.73
N ARG A 23 -14.40 -6.02 30.08
CA ARG A 23 -13.32 -6.79 30.72
C ARG A 23 -12.11 -6.97 29.83
N LEU A 24 -12.31 -7.22 28.52
CA LEU A 24 -11.21 -7.34 27.54
C LEU A 24 -10.41 -6.02 27.43
N LEU A 25 -11.08 -4.89 27.59
CA LEU A 25 -10.45 -3.55 27.51
C LEU A 25 -9.95 -3.01 28.84
N TYR A 26 -10.28 -3.65 29.97
CA TYR A 26 -9.99 -3.14 31.32
C TYR A 26 -8.50 -2.89 31.60
N PHE A 27 -7.62 -3.70 31.02
CA PHE A 27 -6.17 -3.60 31.22
C PHE A 27 -5.46 -2.68 30.23
N GLU A 28 -6.19 -2.07 29.29
CA GLU A 28 -5.63 -1.18 28.28
C GLU A 28 -5.58 0.26 28.82
N GLU A 29 -4.38 0.74 29.12
CA GLU A 29 -4.18 2.07 29.78
C GLU A 29 -4.59 3.26 28.89
N ASP A 30 -4.59 3.07 27.56
CA ASP A 30 -4.83 4.07 26.53
C ASP A 30 -6.25 4.02 25.93
N ILE A 31 -7.12 3.10 26.42
CA ILE A 31 -8.52 2.96 25.98
C ILE A 31 -9.45 3.16 27.19
N ILE A 32 -10.54 3.86 27.00
CA ILE A 32 -11.57 4.05 28.04
C ILE A 32 -12.96 3.83 27.46
N VAL A 33 -13.75 2.96 28.08
CA VAL A 33 -15.17 2.80 27.75
C VAL A 33 -15.95 3.93 28.41
N VAL A 34 -16.59 4.79 27.61
CA VAL A 34 -17.29 6.00 28.06
C VAL A 34 -18.81 5.81 28.14
N GLY A 35 -19.33 4.73 27.55
CA GLY A 35 -20.75 4.42 27.59
C GLY A 35 -21.06 3.03 27.02
N GLU A 36 -22.30 2.60 27.20
CA GLU A 36 -22.85 1.38 26.62
C GLU A 36 -24.29 1.60 26.18
N ALA A 37 -24.71 0.92 25.11
CA ALA A 37 -26.07 0.97 24.59
C ALA A 37 -26.59 -0.44 24.28
N GLY A 38 -27.88 -0.66 24.45
CA GLY A 38 -28.55 -1.95 24.22
C GLY A 38 -29.23 -2.05 22.87
N ASP A 39 -29.34 -0.97 22.11
CA ASP A 39 -29.95 -0.93 20.78
C ASP A 39 -29.40 0.23 19.94
N GLY A 40 -29.74 0.25 18.63
CA GLY A 40 -29.23 1.24 17.69
C GLY A 40 -29.74 2.66 17.93
N GLU A 41 -30.96 2.85 18.47
CA GLU A 41 -31.50 4.18 18.78
C GLU A 41 -30.81 4.80 20.00
N GLU A 42 -30.56 3.99 21.02
CA GLU A 42 -29.80 4.40 22.20
C GLU A 42 -28.33 4.71 21.80
N ALA A 43 -27.72 3.88 20.95
CA ALA A 43 -26.38 4.13 20.43
C ALA A 43 -26.27 5.48 19.74
N LEU A 44 -27.20 5.80 18.85
CA LEU A 44 -27.24 7.09 18.12
C LEU A 44 -27.31 8.28 19.10
N ARG A 45 -28.18 8.19 20.12
CA ARG A 45 -28.31 9.24 21.15
C ARG A 45 -27.01 9.43 21.94
N GLN A 46 -26.41 8.32 22.41
CA GLN A 46 -25.18 8.38 23.19
C GLN A 46 -23.98 8.86 22.37
N VAL A 47 -23.89 8.50 21.08
CA VAL A 47 -22.84 9.01 20.20
C VAL A 47 -22.94 10.54 20.04
N GLN A 48 -24.14 11.10 19.93
CA GLN A 48 -24.34 12.54 19.82
C GLN A 48 -23.95 13.29 21.11
N GLU A 49 -24.21 12.69 22.28
CA GLU A 49 -23.91 13.26 23.59
C GLU A 49 -22.44 13.09 23.96
N LEU A 50 -21.89 11.88 23.84
CA LEU A 50 -20.56 11.54 24.35
C LEU A 50 -19.45 11.76 23.33
N LYS A 51 -19.80 11.81 22.05
CA LYS A 51 -18.86 11.93 20.91
C LYS A 51 -17.64 11.01 21.06
N PRO A 52 -17.85 9.69 21.18
CA PRO A 52 -16.75 8.75 21.37
C PRO A 52 -15.85 8.70 20.14
N ASP A 53 -14.57 8.41 20.34
CA ASP A 53 -13.62 8.19 19.22
C ASP A 53 -14.01 6.96 18.41
N VAL A 54 -14.48 5.89 19.09
CA VAL A 54 -14.83 4.61 18.47
C VAL A 54 -16.14 4.06 19.04
N VAL A 55 -16.98 3.50 18.17
CA VAL A 55 -18.15 2.71 18.55
C VAL A 55 -17.90 1.26 18.17
N LEU A 56 -18.04 0.35 19.12
CA LEU A 56 -18.10 -1.10 18.89
C LEU A 56 -19.58 -1.48 18.76
N MET A 57 -20.00 -1.90 17.56
CA MET A 57 -21.41 -2.06 17.20
C MET A 57 -21.73 -3.51 16.85
N ASP A 58 -22.61 -4.15 17.60
CA ASP A 58 -23.18 -5.44 17.19
C ASP A 58 -24.15 -5.26 16.02
N ILE A 59 -24.25 -6.26 15.15
CA ILE A 59 -25.18 -6.22 14.00
C ILE A 59 -26.61 -6.58 14.44
N ASN A 60 -26.76 -7.65 15.20
CA ASN A 60 -28.05 -8.28 15.46
C ASN A 60 -28.70 -7.71 16.71
N MET A 61 -29.34 -6.56 16.58
CA MET A 61 -30.05 -5.90 17.69
C MET A 61 -31.54 -5.72 17.34
N PRO A 62 -32.45 -5.78 18.34
CA PRO A 62 -33.86 -5.55 18.12
C PRO A 62 -34.15 -4.07 17.75
N GLY A 63 -35.12 -3.84 16.90
CA GLY A 63 -35.48 -2.48 16.45
C GLY A 63 -34.58 -1.96 15.36
N MET A 64 -33.70 -1.00 15.65
CA MET A 64 -32.67 -0.51 14.74
C MET A 64 -31.47 -1.44 14.82
N ASP A 65 -31.22 -2.20 13.73
CA ASP A 65 -30.05 -3.06 13.62
C ASP A 65 -28.73 -2.25 13.55
N GLY A 66 -27.60 -2.95 13.77
CA GLY A 66 -26.29 -2.30 13.83
C GLY A 66 -25.84 -1.69 12.48
N ILE A 67 -26.34 -2.16 11.34
CA ILE A 67 -26.04 -1.60 10.02
C ILE A 67 -26.80 -0.28 9.83
N MET A 68 -28.09 -0.25 10.15
CA MET A 68 -28.89 0.98 10.12
C MET A 68 -28.36 2.03 11.12
N ALA A 69 -27.99 1.59 12.33
CA ALA A 69 -27.38 2.47 13.33
C ALA A 69 -26.04 3.04 12.84
N THR A 70 -25.22 2.22 12.17
CA THR A 70 -23.96 2.65 11.57
C THR A 70 -24.18 3.74 10.51
N GLU A 71 -25.10 3.57 9.60
CA GLU A 71 -25.43 4.57 8.57
C GLU A 71 -25.93 5.88 9.21
N ALA A 72 -26.80 5.80 10.21
CA ALA A 72 -27.34 6.97 10.91
C ALA A 72 -26.24 7.74 11.68
N ILE A 73 -25.36 7.03 12.38
CA ILE A 73 -24.21 7.62 13.10
C ILE A 73 -23.23 8.25 12.11
N PHE A 74 -22.86 7.54 11.04
CA PHE A 74 -21.95 8.03 10.02
C PHE A 74 -22.41 9.35 9.39
N ASN A 75 -23.73 9.50 9.15
CA ASN A 75 -24.31 10.71 8.60
C ASN A 75 -24.43 11.86 9.61
N SER A 76 -24.59 11.56 10.92
CA SER A 76 -24.82 12.57 11.95
C SER A 76 -23.55 12.99 12.70
N VAL A 77 -22.60 12.08 12.91
CA VAL A 77 -21.33 12.30 13.64
C VAL A 77 -20.16 11.66 12.87
N PRO A 78 -19.72 12.25 11.76
CA PRO A 78 -18.73 11.65 10.86
C PRO A 78 -17.32 11.48 11.44
N ASP A 79 -17.05 12.12 12.58
CA ASP A 79 -15.76 12.03 13.30
C ASP A 79 -15.66 10.80 14.20
N THR A 80 -16.77 10.14 14.51
CA THR A 80 -16.80 8.88 15.26
C THR A 80 -16.55 7.70 14.34
N ALA A 81 -15.59 6.85 14.69
CA ALA A 81 -15.30 5.65 13.96
C ALA A 81 -16.16 4.47 14.42
N ILE A 82 -16.67 3.65 13.51
CA ILE A 82 -17.53 2.52 13.85
C ILE A 82 -16.83 1.23 13.46
N ILE A 83 -16.71 0.30 14.42
CA ILE A 83 -16.21 -1.07 14.25
C ILE A 83 -17.39 -1.99 14.48
N ILE A 84 -17.76 -2.75 13.46
CA ILE A 84 -18.80 -3.77 13.57
C ILE A 84 -18.27 -5.01 14.26
N ILE A 85 -19.06 -5.59 15.15
CA ILE A 85 -18.75 -6.86 15.82
C ILE A 85 -19.90 -7.83 15.49
N SER A 86 -19.60 -9.04 15.01
CA SER A 86 -20.63 -10.02 14.65
C SER A 86 -20.21 -11.46 14.91
N ILE A 87 -21.19 -12.33 15.14
CA ILE A 87 -20.99 -13.79 15.23
C ILE A 87 -20.78 -14.39 13.83
N GLN A 88 -21.35 -13.77 12.80
CA GLN A 88 -21.35 -14.27 11.43
C GLN A 88 -20.27 -13.60 10.60
N GLY A 89 -19.28 -14.39 10.15
CA GLY A 89 -18.24 -13.94 9.21
C GLY A 89 -18.69 -13.96 7.76
N GLU A 90 -19.99 -13.85 7.47
CA GLU A 90 -20.50 -13.91 6.09
C GLU A 90 -20.13 -12.66 5.30
N PRO A 91 -19.57 -12.81 4.08
CA PRO A 91 -19.11 -11.70 3.25
C PRO A 91 -20.19 -10.65 2.95
N GLU A 92 -21.44 -11.06 2.95
CA GLU A 92 -22.58 -10.18 2.66
C GLU A 92 -22.82 -9.13 3.75
N TYR A 93 -22.72 -9.53 5.03
CA TYR A 93 -22.84 -8.60 6.16
C TYR A 93 -21.65 -7.65 6.25
N LEU A 94 -20.45 -8.15 5.95
CA LEU A 94 -19.25 -7.30 5.85
C LEU A 94 -19.43 -6.21 4.77
N LYS A 95 -19.91 -6.57 3.57
CA LYS A 95 -20.17 -5.61 2.49
C LYS A 95 -21.19 -4.54 2.92
N LYS A 96 -22.29 -4.95 3.54
CA LYS A 96 -23.33 -4.03 4.02
C LYS A 96 -22.81 -3.08 5.11
N ALA A 97 -22.05 -3.60 6.07
CA ALA A 97 -21.45 -2.81 7.15
C ALA A 97 -20.48 -1.75 6.61
N MET A 98 -19.59 -2.13 5.69
CA MET A 98 -18.65 -1.19 5.08
C MET A 98 -19.34 -0.14 4.20
N ALA A 99 -20.40 -0.52 3.47
CA ALA A 99 -21.20 0.41 2.68
C ALA A 99 -21.96 1.42 3.57
N ALA A 100 -22.42 0.99 4.76
CA ALA A 100 -23.05 1.87 5.76
C ALA A 100 -22.09 2.84 6.45
N GLY A 101 -20.78 2.72 6.24
CA GLY A 101 -19.76 3.64 6.78
C GLY A 101 -18.93 3.08 7.92
N ALA A 102 -19.04 1.78 8.24
CA ALA A 102 -18.15 1.12 9.18
C ALA A 102 -16.68 1.23 8.75
N ARG A 103 -15.79 1.36 9.71
CA ARG A 103 -14.34 1.47 9.45
C ARG A 103 -13.64 0.12 9.52
N ASP A 104 -14.21 -0.78 10.28
CA ASP A 104 -13.69 -2.13 10.43
C ASP A 104 -14.76 -3.13 10.88
N TYR A 105 -14.40 -4.41 10.87
CA TYR A 105 -15.30 -5.52 11.20
C TYR A 105 -14.56 -6.61 11.96
N LEU A 106 -15.09 -7.03 13.10
CA LEU A 106 -14.54 -8.08 13.96
C LEU A 106 -15.53 -9.24 14.10
N VAL A 107 -15.00 -10.46 14.15
CA VAL A 107 -15.81 -11.69 14.32
C VAL A 107 -15.65 -12.22 15.73
N LYS A 108 -16.77 -12.49 16.42
CA LYS A 108 -16.78 -13.15 17.73
C LYS A 108 -16.34 -14.64 17.58
N PRO A 109 -15.52 -15.21 18.50
CA PRO A 109 -15.10 -14.64 19.79
C PRO A 109 -13.92 -13.67 19.65
N LEU A 110 -13.97 -12.55 20.39
CA LEU A 110 -12.97 -11.50 20.38
C LEU A 110 -11.78 -11.86 21.29
N SER A 111 -10.57 -11.59 20.84
CA SER A 111 -9.40 -11.57 21.71
C SER A 111 -9.07 -10.14 22.16
N SER A 112 -8.50 -9.97 23.37
CA SER A 112 -8.12 -8.63 23.89
C SER A 112 -7.15 -7.93 22.93
N ASN A 113 -6.15 -8.65 22.40
CA ASN A 113 -5.14 -8.07 21.50
C ASN A 113 -5.77 -7.59 20.18
N GLU A 114 -6.61 -8.39 19.54
CA GLU A 114 -7.25 -8.05 18.27
C GLU A 114 -8.18 -6.85 18.43
N LEU A 115 -8.96 -6.83 19.50
CA LEU A 115 -9.88 -5.75 19.80
C LEU A 115 -9.14 -4.44 20.07
N SER A 116 -8.13 -4.45 20.94
CA SER A 116 -7.37 -3.24 21.31
C SER A 116 -6.54 -2.70 20.14
N GLU A 117 -5.90 -3.56 19.33
CA GLU A 117 -5.17 -3.14 18.13
C GLU A 117 -6.10 -2.51 17.08
N THR A 118 -7.29 -3.09 16.88
CA THR A 118 -8.27 -2.55 15.94
C THR A 118 -8.80 -1.19 16.39
N ILE A 119 -9.12 -1.01 17.68
CA ILE A 119 -9.53 0.27 18.25
C ILE A 119 -8.45 1.34 18.04
N ARG A 120 -7.18 1.04 18.35
CA ARG A 120 -6.06 1.95 18.16
C ARG A 120 -5.89 2.37 16.70
N ARG A 121 -5.91 1.40 15.78
CA ARG A 121 -5.76 1.63 14.34
C ARG A 121 -6.85 2.55 13.80
N VAL A 122 -8.10 2.26 14.15
CA VAL A 122 -9.26 2.99 13.66
C VAL A 122 -9.34 4.40 14.29
N SER A 123 -9.11 4.53 15.60
CA SER A 123 -9.06 5.83 16.30
C SER A 123 -7.97 6.74 15.73
N TYR A 124 -6.76 6.22 15.52
CA TYR A 124 -5.66 7.00 14.95
C TYR A 124 -5.99 7.56 13.56
N SER A 125 -6.63 6.76 12.70
CA SER A 125 -7.03 7.22 11.37
C SER A 125 -8.11 8.30 11.40
N CYS A 126 -9.04 8.25 12.36
CA CYS A 126 -10.08 9.28 12.54
C CYS A 126 -9.54 10.58 13.14
N LYS A 127 -8.73 10.51 14.21
CA LYS A 127 -8.09 11.70 14.82
C LYS A 127 -7.21 12.46 13.82
N THR A 128 -6.50 11.73 12.96
CA THR A 128 -5.69 12.34 11.90
C THR A 128 -6.56 13.04 10.84
N ARG A 129 -7.80 12.57 10.62
CA ARG A 129 -8.75 13.19 9.70
C ARG A 129 -9.42 14.43 10.33
N ALA A 130 -9.86 14.35 11.59
CA ALA A 130 -10.48 15.46 12.32
C ALA A 130 -9.51 16.65 12.50
N SER A 131 -8.24 16.38 12.86
CA SER A 131 -7.20 17.41 12.97
C SER A 131 -6.91 18.12 11.64
N ARG A 132 -7.22 17.48 10.50
CA ARG A 132 -7.09 18.10 9.18
C ARG A 132 -8.27 18.97 8.78
N LEU A 133 -9.48 18.67 9.26
CA LEU A 133 -10.67 19.47 8.98
C LEU A 133 -10.73 20.75 9.84
N THR A 134 -10.25 20.70 11.09
CA THR A 134 -10.16 21.88 11.98
C THR A 134 -9.02 22.84 11.59
N ALA A 135 -7.96 22.34 10.94
CA ALA A 135 -6.87 23.18 10.42
C ALA A 135 -7.29 24.00 9.17
N VAL A 136 -8.39 23.63 8.52
CA VAL A 136 -8.90 24.34 7.32
C VAL A 136 -9.87 25.49 7.71
N SER A 137 -10.39 25.53 8.96
CA SER A 137 -11.36 26.55 9.41
C SER A 137 -10.78 27.80 10.08
N SER A 138 -9.47 27.91 10.26
CA SER A 138 -8.87 29.06 10.97
C SER A 138 -7.57 29.57 10.38
N THR A 139 -7.56 29.84 9.07
CA THR A 139 -6.55 30.75 8.52
C THR A 139 -7.03 31.33 7.18
N GLU A 140 -7.81 32.43 7.27
CA GLU A 140 -7.70 33.46 6.22
C GLU A 140 -6.31 34.07 6.35
N THR A 141 -5.35 33.59 5.59
CA THR A 141 -4.11 34.31 5.33
C THR A 141 -3.62 33.92 3.95
N LYS A 142 -3.66 34.90 3.04
CA LYS A 142 -3.00 34.99 1.75
C LYS A 142 -2.71 33.69 1.04
N ALA A 143 -3.51 33.43 0.01
CA ALA A 143 -3.22 32.45 -1.01
C ALA A 143 -1.83 32.72 -1.58
N GLU A 144 -0.84 31.91 -1.18
CA GLU A 144 0.23 31.55 -2.10
C GLU A 144 -0.43 30.73 -3.22
N PRO A 145 -0.07 30.96 -4.48
CA PRO A 145 -0.69 30.24 -5.59
C PRO A 145 -0.53 28.74 -5.36
N ALA A 146 -1.66 28.03 -5.23
CA ALA A 146 -1.70 26.59 -5.22
C ALA A 146 -0.94 26.11 -6.45
N GLU A 147 0.20 25.45 -6.25
CA GLU A 147 0.91 24.75 -7.30
C GLU A 147 -0.06 23.73 -7.90
N PRO A 148 -0.26 23.69 -9.22
CA PRO A 148 -1.13 22.70 -9.85
C PRO A 148 -0.58 21.30 -9.53
N GLU A 149 -1.27 20.56 -8.68
CA GLU A 149 -1.03 19.12 -8.48
C GLU A 149 -1.40 18.44 -9.80
N LEU A 150 -0.42 18.11 -10.61
CA LEU A 150 -0.62 17.31 -11.82
C LEU A 150 -1.02 15.89 -11.39
N PRO A 151 -1.95 15.23 -12.09
CA PRO A 151 -2.37 13.89 -11.78
C PRO A 151 -1.20 12.93 -12.00
N ALA A 152 -0.69 12.36 -10.91
CA ALA A 152 0.44 11.44 -10.96
C ALA A 152 0.05 10.04 -11.41
N ASN A 153 -1.05 9.69 -11.87
CA ASN A 153 -1.56 8.37 -12.24
C ASN A 153 -0.56 7.54 -13.06
N ARG A 154 0.52 7.10 -12.40
CA ARG A 154 1.67 6.46 -13.07
C ARG A 154 1.73 4.97 -12.79
N ILE A 155 2.01 4.19 -13.82
CA ILE A 155 2.31 2.75 -13.75
C ILE A 155 3.82 2.58 -13.81
N ILE A 156 4.39 1.97 -12.76
CA ILE A 156 5.82 1.71 -12.59
C ILE A 156 6.04 0.20 -12.61
N VAL A 157 6.61 -0.33 -13.69
CA VAL A 157 6.90 -1.75 -13.83
C VAL A 157 8.34 -2.02 -13.38
N ILE A 158 8.54 -3.00 -12.48
CA ILE A 158 9.87 -3.42 -12.03
C ILE A 158 10.23 -4.73 -12.70
N PHE A 159 11.29 -4.71 -13.47
CA PHE A 159 11.70 -5.85 -14.31
C PHE A 159 13.20 -6.15 -14.21
N SER A 160 13.54 -7.38 -14.54
CA SER A 160 14.87 -7.88 -14.88
C SER A 160 14.70 -9.29 -15.42
N SER A 161 15.35 -9.64 -16.52
CA SER A 161 15.38 -11.02 -17.02
C SER A 161 16.25 -11.94 -16.16
N LYS A 162 17.04 -11.39 -15.24
CA LYS A 162 17.80 -12.16 -14.25
C LYS A 162 17.01 -12.32 -12.95
N GLY A 163 16.81 -13.57 -12.52
CA GLY A 163 16.24 -13.88 -11.20
C GLY A 163 17.15 -13.47 -10.03
N GLY A 164 16.58 -13.18 -8.86
CA GLY A 164 17.33 -12.95 -7.63
C GLY A 164 18.04 -11.59 -7.50
N VAL A 165 17.84 -10.65 -8.44
CA VAL A 165 18.42 -9.29 -8.38
C VAL A 165 17.73 -8.37 -7.38
N GLY A 166 16.58 -8.77 -6.81
CA GLY A 166 15.86 -8.02 -5.79
C GLY A 166 14.67 -7.22 -6.30
N LYS A 167 14.03 -7.63 -7.41
CA LYS A 167 12.81 -7.00 -7.96
C LYS A 167 11.73 -6.84 -6.91
N THR A 168 11.21 -7.94 -6.36
CA THR A 168 10.11 -7.94 -5.36
C THR A 168 10.46 -7.15 -4.11
N THR A 169 11.72 -7.22 -3.66
CA THR A 169 12.19 -6.39 -2.53
C THR A 169 12.11 -4.90 -2.85
N LEU A 170 12.51 -4.51 -4.06
CA LEU A 170 12.40 -3.12 -4.53
C LEU A 170 10.93 -2.73 -4.68
N SER A 171 10.10 -3.56 -5.30
CA SER A 171 8.66 -3.32 -5.52
C SER A 171 7.94 -3.04 -4.21
N CYS A 172 8.10 -3.90 -3.20
CA CYS A 172 7.47 -3.74 -1.89
C CYS A 172 7.93 -2.46 -1.18
N ASN A 173 9.25 -2.21 -1.13
CA ASN A 173 9.77 -1.06 -0.40
C ASN A 173 9.52 0.27 -1.11
N LEU A 174 9.58 0.31 -2.45
CA LEU A 174 9.22 1.50 -3.23
C LEU A 174 7.73 1.83 -3.10
N ALA A 175 6.83 0.83 -3.27
CA ALA A 175 5.40 1.03 -3.12
C ALA A 175 5.02 1.54 -1.73
N VAL A 176 5.66 1.01 -0.67
CA VAL A 176 5.47 1.50 0.70
C VAL A 176 5.97 2.93 0.87
N CYS A 177 7.12 3.30 0.31
CA CYS A 177 7.61 4.68 0.36
C CYS A 177 6.63 5.65 -0.32
N LEU A 178 6.14 5.31 -1.51
CA LEU A 178 5.16 6.10 -2.25
C LEU A 178 3.85 6.25 -1.45
N ALA A 179 3.35 5.17 -0.82
CA ALA A 179 2.14 5.21 -0.01
C ALA A 179 2.28 6.04 1.28
N GLN A 180 3.51 6.20 1.80
CA GLN A 180 3.79 7.07 2.94
C GLN A 180 3.92 8.55 2.57
N GLU A 181 4.04 8.87 1.28
CA GLU A 181 4.02 10.25 0.81
C GLU A 181 2.63 10.85 0.98
N ARG A 182 2.59 12.17 1.14
CA ARG A 182 1.36 12.89 1.50
C ARG A 182 0.21 12.59 0.53
N ARG A 183 -0.86 11.96 1.05
CA ARG A 183 -2.16 11.74 0.37
C ARG A 183 -2.10 10.93 -0.93
N LYS A 184 -1.04 10.17 -1.19
CA LYS A 184 -0.95 9.36 -2.39
C LYS A 184 -1.65 8.02 -2.20
N LYS A 185 -2.51 7.66 -3.15
CA LYS A 185 -3.11 6.34 -3.25
C LYS A 185 -2.18 5.46 -4.07
N VAL A 186 -1.70 4.37 -3.50
CA VAL A 186 -0.75 3.47 -4.16
C VAL A 186 -1.30 2.05 -4.20
N ALA A 187 -1.20 1.43 -5.37
CA ALA A 187 -1.46 0.01 -5.57
C ALA A 187 -0.15 -0.73 -5.87
N LEU A 188 -0.02 -1.96 -5.39
CA LEU A 188 1.04 -2.90 -5.78
C LEU A 188 0.37 -4.13 -6.39
N VAL A 189 0.73 -4.45 -7.61
CA VAL A 189 0.22 -5.62 -8.34
C VAL A 189 1.34 -6.63 -8.49
N ASP A 190 1.10 -7.86 -8.02
CA ASP A 190 2.06 -8.96 -8.14
C ASP A 190 1.76 -9.75 -9.41
N LEU A 191 2.56 -9.52 -10.47
CA LEU A 191 2.50 -10.27 -11.73
C LEU A 191 3.53 -11.41 -11.81
N ASN A 192 4.19 -11.75 -10.71
CA ASN A 192 4.91 -13.01 -10.61
C ASN A 192 3.94 -14.16 -10.32
N LEU A 193 3.06 -14.44 -11.28
CA LEU A 193 1.86 -15.27 -11.11
C LEU A 193 2.11 -16.71 -10.68
N GLN A 194 3.32 -17.24 -10.92
CA GLN A 194 3.68 -18.62 -10.56
C GLN A 194 4.45 -18.75 -9.23
N GLY A 195 4.94 -17.65 -8.69
CA GLY A 195 5.77 -17.64 -7.47
C GLY A 195 5.83 -16.27 -6.82
N GLY A 196 4.67 -15.61 -6.69
CA GLY A 196 4.54 -14.27 -6.12
C GLY A 196 4.88 -14.25 -4.63
N ASP A 197 5.84 -13.43 -4.25
CA ASP A 197 6.32 -13.29 -2.88
C ASP A 197 5.87 -11.98 -2.20
N VAL A 198 5.14 -11.12 -2.90
CA VAL A 198 4.70 -9.81 -2.38
C VAL A 198 3.90 -9.97 -1.09
N SER A 199 2.93 -10.90 -1.06
CA SER A 199 2.11 -11.15 0.12
C SER A 199 2.93 -11.60 1.33
N VAL A 200 3.93 -12.47 1.11
CA VAL A 200 4.84 -12.95 2.16
C VAL A 200 5.74 -11.82 2.67
N MET A 201 6.31 -11.02 1.76
CA MET A 201 7.19 -9.88 2.11
C MET A 201 6.48 -8.75 2.84
N LEU A 202 5.14 -8.68 2.74
CA LEU A 202 4.30 -7.69 3.41
C LEU A 202 3.48 -8.29 4.57
N ASN A 203 3.74 -9.56 4.93
CA ASN A 203 3.02 -10.30 5.98
C ASN A 203 1.50 -10.22 5.81
N LEU A 204 1.01 -10.48 4.61
CA LEU A 204 -0.41 -10.44 4.27
C LEU A 204 -0.96 -11.86 4.10
N LEU A 205 -2.18 -12.04 4.55
CA LEU A 205 -3.00 -13.21 4.26
C LEU A 205 -4.15 -12.76 3.33
N PRO A 206 -3.94 -12.82 2.00
CA PRO A 206 -4.94 -12.34 1.06
C PRO A 206 -6.21 -13.21 1.11
N LYS A 207 -7.38 -12.57 1.07
CA LYS A 207 -8.69 -13.26 0.99
C LYS A 207 -9.04 -13.69 -0.43
N GLY A 208 -8.35 -13.15 -1.43
CA GLY A 208 -8.47 -13.46 -2.85
C GLY A 208 -7.28 -12.94 -3.62
N THR A 209 -7.17 -13.35 -4.86
CA THR A 209 -6.03 -13.14 -5.74
C THR A 209 -6.46 -12.57 -7.10
N ILE A 210 -5.50 -12.17 -7.93
CA ILE A 210 -5.79 -11.80 -9.31
C ILE A 210 -6.45 -12.93 -10.11
N ALA A 211 -6.16 -14.22 -9.80
CA ALA A 211 -6.82 -15.35 -10.45
C ALA A 211 -8.28 -15.49 -10.06
N ASP A 212 -8.63 -15.16 -8.83
CA ASP A 212 -10.02 -15.17 -8.36
C ASP A 212 -10.79 -14.01 -9.01
N LEU A 213 -10.16 -12.83 -9.10
CA LEU A 213 -10.73 -11.66 -9.74
C LEU A 213 -11.14 -11.93 -11.20
N VAL A 214 -10.28 -12.57 -12.00
CA VAL A 214 -10.55 -12.80 -13.43
C VAL A 214 -11.54 -13.95 -13.70
N LYS A 215 -11.91 -14.72 -12.67
CA LYS A 215 -12.94 -15.77 -12.77
C LYS A 215 -14.36 -15.24 -12.58
N GLU A 216 -14.52 -14.00 -12.11
CA GLU A 216 -15.82 -13.39 -11.92
C GLU A 216 -16.47 -13.07 -13.28
N GLU A 217 -17.74 -13.45 -13.47
CA GLU A 217 -18.43 -13.37 -14.76
C GLU A 217 -18.94 -11.95 -15.08
N ASP A 218 -19.06 -11.06 -14.08
CA ASP A 218 -19.68 -9.73 -14.21
C ASP A 218 -18.77 -8.65 -14.85
N GLY A 219 -17.58 -9.03 -15.32
CA GLY A 219 -16.58 -8.12 -15.87
C GLY A 219 -15.70 -7.46 -14.80
N ILE A 220 -14.60 -6.84 -15.24
CA ILE A 220 -13.60 -6.25 -14.33
C ILE A 220 -13.97 -4.78 -14.06
N GLU A 221 -14.71 -4.54 -12.97
CA GLU A 221 -14.97 -3.20 -12.45
C GLU A 221 -14.06 -2.83 -11.27
N TYR A 222 -13.86 -1.53 -11.03
CA TYR A 222 -13.02 -1.08 -9.91
C TYR A 222 -13.51 -1.59 -8.54
N SER A 223 -14.79 -1.62 -8.31
CA SER A 223 -15.41 -2.15 -7.08
C SER A 223 -14.98 -3.60 -6.82
N LEU A 224 -14.98 -4.40 -7.88
CA LEU A 224 -14.57 -5.79 -7.85
C LEU A 224 -13.06 -5.91 -7.59
N ILE A 225 -12.21 -5.22 -8.36
CA ILE A 225 -10.77 -5.20 -8.13
C ILE A 225 -10.46 -4.82 -6.68
N ASN A 226 -11.10 -3.76 -6.17
CA ASN A 226 -10.87 -3.28 -4.82
C ASN A 226 -11.25 -4.30 -3.73
N SER A 227 -12.22 -5.19 -3.99
CA SER A 227 -12.61 -6.26 -3.06
C SER A 227 -11.57 -7.37 -2.94
N PHE A 228 -10.77 -7.59 -3.98
CA PHE A 228 -9.66 -8.55 -3.99
C PHE A 228 -8.33 -7.93 -3.54
N MET A 229 -8.24 -6.61 -3.38
CA MET A 229 -7.03 -5.96 -2.91
C MET A 229 -6.88 -6.06 -1.40
N ALA A 230 -5.73 -6.59 -0.96
CA ALA A 230 -5.37 -6.65 0.44
C ALA A 230 -4.83 -5.29 0.94
N PRO A 231 -5.37 -4.71 2.02
CA PRO A 231 -4.84 -3.49 2.61
C PRO A 231 -3.60 -3.77 3.45
N HIS A 232 -2.60 -2.88 3.36
CA HIS A 232 -1.40 -2.91 4.20
C HIS A 232 -1.38 -1.69 5.14
N MET A 233 -0.75 -1.83 6.31
CA MET A 233 -0.65 -0.79 7.35
C MET A 233 -0.05 0.55 6.89
N SER A 234 0.71 0.56 5.79
CA SER A 234 1.26 1.79 5.21
C SER A 234 0.25 2.61 4.39
N GLY A 235 -0.98 2.13 4.20
CA GLY A 235 -1.96 2.68 3.28
C GLY A 235 -1.87 2.13 1.85
N LEU A 236 -0.88 1.28 1.58
CA LEU A 236 -0.74 0.56 0.31
C LEU A 236 -1.86 -0.48 0.16
N LYS A 237 -2.40 -0.65 -1.05
CA LYS A 237 -3.26 -1.77 -1.41
C LYS A 237 -2.56 -2.70 -2.38
N ILE A 238 -2.71 -4.00 -2.17
CA ILE A 238 -2.00 -5.04 -2.93
C ILE A 238 -3.01 -5.93 -3.65
N LEU A 239 -2.83 -6.11 -4.96
CA LEU A 239 -3.50 -7.18 -5.71
C LEU A 239 -2.53 -8.36 -5.78
N PRO A 240 -2.79 -9.44 -5.02
CA PRO A 240 -1.84 -10.55 -4.89
C PRO A 240 -1.82 -11.45 -6.12
N ALA A 241 -0.67 -12.07 -6.37
CA ALA A 241 -0.55 -13.21 -7.29
C ALA A 241 -1.36 -14.42 -6.79
N PRO A 242 -1.68 -15.37 -7.67
CA PRO A 242 -2.32 -16.64 -7.31
C PRO A 242 -1.53 -17.38 -6.23
N LEU A 243 -2.25 -18.14 -5.37
CA LEU A 243 -1.62 -18.96 -4.34
C LEU A 243 -1.01 -20.24 -4.89
N ARG A 244 -1.49 -20.69 -6.05
CA ARG A 244 -1.03 -21.90 -6.74
C ARG A 244 -0.67 -21.57 -8.18
N PRO A 245 0.46 -22.12 -8.69
CA PRO A 245 0.90 -21.85 -10.07
C PRO A 245 -0.15 -22.20 -11.14
N GLU A 246 -0.96 -23.24 -10.94
CA GLU A 246 -2.01 -23.69 -11.86
C GLU A 246 -3.13 -22.64 -12.03
N GLU A 247 -3.33 -21.80 -11.05
CA GLU A 247 -4.35 -20.74 -11.08
C GLU A 247 -3.94 -19.57 -11.99
N ALA A 248 -2.66 -19.51 -12.40
CA ALA A 248 -2.17 -18.50 -13.31
C ALA A 248 -2.66 -18.69 -14.75
N ASP A 249 -3.04 -19.94 -15.14
CA ASP A 249 -3.40 -20.28 -16.53
C ASP A 249 -4.68 -19.56 -17.02
N VAL A 250 -5.54 -19.12 -16.13
CA VAL A 250 -6.77 -18.38 -16.48
C VAL A 250 -6.52 -16.89 -16.74
N ILE A 251 -5.34 -16.37 -16.38
CA ILE A 251 -5.00 -14.95 -16.49
C ILE A 251 -4.42 -14.68 -17.88
N THR A 252 -4.99 -13.72 -18.58
CA THR A 252 -4.54 -13.30 -19.92
C THR A 252 -3.91 -11.90 -19.89
N SER A 253 -3.15 -11.57 -20.92
CA SER A 253 -2.60 -10.23 -21.11
C SER A 253 -3.70 -9.15 -21.19
N ALA A 254 -4.85 -9.48 -21.78
CA ALA A 254 -6.01 -8.57 -21.82
C ALA A 254 -6.53 -8.24 -20.42
N HIS A 255 -6.64 -9.23 -19.52
CA HIS A 255 -7.00 -9.00 -18.13
C HIS A 255 -6.01 -8.06 -17.43
N ILE A 256 -4.71 -8.22 -17.68
CA ILE A 256 -3.69 -7.35 -17.08
C ILE A 256 -3.83 -5.90 -17.54
N VAL A 257 -4.03 -5.68 -18.84
CA VAL A 257 -4.25 -4.33 -19.38
C VAL A 257 -5.51 -3.70 -18.79
N GLU A 258 -6.60 -4.45 -18.71
CA GLU A 258 -7.87 -3.96 -18.16
C GLU A 258 -7.73 -3.58 -16.67
N ILE A 259 -7.15 -4.47 -15.86
CA ILE A 259 -6.91 -4.24 -14.42
C ILE A 259 -6.02 -3.01 -14.21
N LEU A 260 -4.88 -2.93 -14.88
CA LEU A 260 -3.93 -1.82 -14.71
C LEU A 260 -4.52 -0.49 -15.20
N THR A 261 -5.27 -0.50 -16.30
CA THR A 261 -5.97 0.69 -16.82
C THR A 261 -7.05 1.16 -15.84
N MET A 262 -7.83 0.23 -15.28
CA MET A 262 -8.84 0.55 -14.27
C MET A 262 -8.18 1.13 -13.00
N LEU A 263 -7.10 0.52 -12.52
CA LEU A 263 -6.35 1.02 -11.36
C LEU A 263 -5.75 2.41 -11.61
N LYS A 264 -5.28 2.69 -12.83
CA LYS A 264 -4.70 4.00 -13.21
C LYS A 264 -5.69 5.16 -13.00
N ASN A 265 -7.00 4.90 -13.10
CA ASN A 265 -8.03 5.91 -12.87
C ASN A 265 -8.30 6.20 -11.39
N HIS A 266 -7.80 5.35 -10.46
CA HIS A 266 -8.15 5.40 -9.04
C HIS A 266 -6.95 5.56 -8.10
N TYR A 267 -5.73 5.32 -8.59
CA TYR A 267 -4.49 5.39 -7.83
C TYR A 267 -3.51 6.37 -8.45
N ASP A 268 -2.78 7.08 -7.60
CA ASP A 268 -1.71 7.98 -8.05
C ASP A 268 -0.50 7.19 -8.59
N PHE A 269 -0.19 6.05 -7.96
CA PHE A 269 0.88 5.16 -8.38
C PHE A 269 0.43 3.70 -8.37
N ILE A 270 0.78 2.98 -9.44
CA ILE A 270 0.64 1.53 -9.52
C ILE A 270 2.04 0.96 -9.71
N VAL A 271 2.54 0.24 -8.72
CA VAL A 271 3.79 -0.50 -8.81
C VAL A 271 3.48 -1.92 -9.23
N VAL A 272 4.21 -2.44 -10.21
CA VAL A 272 3.99 -3.78 -10.76
C VAL A 272 5.27 -4.60 -10.56
N ASP A 273 5.19 -5.67 -9.76
CA ASP A 273 6.25 -6.66 -9.63
C ASP A 273 6.11 -7.74 -10.69
N THR A 274 7.20 -8.11 -11.38
CA THR A 274 7.13 -9.00 -12.54
C THR A 274 8.00 -10.23 -12.42
N THR A 275 7.69 -11.24 -13.24
CA THR A 275 8.55 -12.42 -13.47
C THR A 275 9.87 -12.02 -14.12
N PRO A 276 10.90 -12.91 -14.12
CA PRO A 276 12.13 -12.66 -14.86
C PRO A 276 12.04 -13.05 -16.35
N PHE A 277 10.86 -12.94 -16.95
CA PHE A 277 10.65 -13.34 -18.35
C PHE A 277 9.83 -12.28 -19.11
N PHE A 278 10.19 -12.08 -20.37
CA PHE A 278 9.38 -11.31 -21.33
C PHE A 278 8.22 -12.16 -21.82
N ASN A 279 7.24 -12.44 -20.96
CA ASN A 279 6.00 -13.09 -21.36
C ASN A 279 4.93 -12.05 -21.72
N ASP A 280 3.83 -12.49 -22.34
CA ASP A 280 2.76 -11.61 -22.82
C ASP A 280 2.21 -10.67 -21.73
N MET A 281 2.08 -11.15 -20.50
CA MET A 281 1.55 -10.34 -19.37
C MET A 281 2.54 -9.26 -18.94
N THR A 282 3.85 -9.61 -18.85
CA THR A 282 4.90 -8.64 -18.53
C THR A 282 5.05 -7.60 -19.63
N LEU A 283 5.02 -8.01 -20.89
CA LEU A 283 5.10 -7.12 -22.06
C LEU A 283 3.91 -6.16 -22.08
N SER A 284 2.70 -6.66 -21.92
CA SER A 284 1.49 -5.83 -21.88
C SER A 284 1.50 -4.81 -20.73
N ALA A 285 2.04 -5.18 -19.56
CA ALA A 285 2.23 -4.24 -18.46
C ALA A 285 3.27 -3.15 -18.80
N MET A 286 4.38 -3.51 -19.50
CA MET A 286 5.40 -2.57 -19.92
C MET A 286 4.90 -1.59 -21.00
N GLU A 287 4.06 -2.05 -21.92
CA GLU A 287 3.49 -1.23 -22.98
C GLU A 287 2.67 -0.05 -22.42
N ILE A 288 1.89 -0.30 -21.37
CA ILE A 288 1.05 0.72 -20.72
C ILE A 288 1.75 1.43 -19.54
N ALA A 289 2.96 1.01 -19.16
CA ALA A 289 3.75 1.63 -18.11
C ALA A 289 4.19 3.05 -18.50
N ASP A 290 4.33 3.88 -17.48
CA ASP A 290 4.95 5.21 -17.60
C ASP A 290 6.46 5.12 -17.30
N ASP A 291 6.87 4.19 -16.42
CA ASP A 291 8.26 3.90 -16.10
C ASP A 291 8.53 2.39 -16.05
N ILE A 292 9.68 1.98 -16.55
CA ILE A 292 10.21 0.62 -16.46
C ILE A 292 11.50 0.66 -15.65
N LEU A 293 11.49 0.13 -14.41
CA LEU A 293 12.67 0.06 -13.56
C LEU A 293 13.43 -1.23 -13.83
N LEU A 294 14.44 -1.14 -14.69
CA LEU A 294 15.27 -2.28 -15.03
C LEU A 294 16.35 -2.50 -13.97
N THR A 295 16.11 -3.52 -13.11
CA THR A 295 16.92 -3.80 -11.92
C THR A 295 18.03 -4.81 -12.22
N PHE A 296 19.26 -4.51 -11.79
CA PHE A 296 20.42 -5.38 -12.01
C PHE A 296 21.47 -5.25 -10.90
N THR A 297 22.45 -6.15 -10.90
CA THR A 297 23.59 -6.21 -9.99
C THR A 297 24.91 -6.11 -10.75
N ARG A 298 26.04 -5.88 -10.04
CA ARG A 298 27.36 -5.60 -10.66
C ARG A 298 28.12 -6.84 -11.15
N ASP A 299 27.49 -8.03 -11.13
CA ASP A 299 28.13 -9.22 -11.67
C ASP A 299 28.01 -9.32 -13.19
N LEU A 300 28.95 -10.01 -13.83
CA LEU A 300 29.07 -10.08 -15.29
C LEU A 300 27.82 -10.66 -15.95
N ALA A 301 27.18 -11.66 -15.32
CA ALA A 301 25.94 -12.26 -15.86
C ALA A 301 24.78 -11.26 -15.85
N ALA A 302 24.61 -10.50 -14.75
CA ALA A 302 23.57 -9.48 -14.67
C ALA A 302 23.77 -8.38 -15.69
N ILE A 303 25.02 -7.96 -15.94
CA ILE A 303 25.32 -6.94 -16.95
C ILE A 303 25.02 -7.45 -18.37
N LYS A 304 25.31 -8.72 -18.65
CA LYS A 304 24.92 -9.32 -19.93
C LYS A 304 23.39 -9.31 -20.08
N HIS A 305 22.65 -9.71 -19.04
CA HIS A 305 21.19 -9.72 -19.09
C HIS A 305 20.63 -8.32 -19.30
N VAL A 306 21.07 -7.31 -18.52
CA VAL A 306 20.54 -5.96 -18.67
C VAL A 306 20.86 -5.33 -20.02
N ALA A 307 22.02 -5.65 -20.63
CA ALA A 307 22.33 -5.21 -21.98
C ALA A 307 21.35 -5.81 -23.01
N THR A 308 21.10 -7.12 -22.92
CA THR A 308 20.10 -7.78 -23.78
C THR A 308 18.68 -7.24 -23.51
N ASP A 309 18.31 -7.01 -22.25
CA ASP A 309 17.01 -6.44 -21.88
C ASP A 309 16.82 -5.04 -22.51
N LEU A 310 17.87 -4.20 -22.51
CA LEU A 310 17.85 -2.88 -23.14
C LEU A 310 17.66 -2.98 -24.67
N GLU A 311 18.35 -3.90 -25.34
CA GLU A 311 18.20 -4.14 -26.80
C GLU A 311 16.76 -4.59 -27.15
N ILE A 312 16.16 -5.47 -26.32
CA ILE A 312 14.77 -5.90 -26.50
C ILE A 312 13.81 -4.70 -26.31
N LEU A 313 13.98 -3.93 -25.25
CA LEU A 313 13.13 -2.77 -24.96
C LEU A 313 13.27 -1.66 -26.01
N GLU A 314 14.45 -1.51 -26.61
CA GLU A 314 14.67 -0.62 -27.76
C GLU A 314 13.89 -1.11 -28.99
N THR A 315 13.96 -2.41 -29.29
CA THR A 315 13.20 -3.02 -30.41
C THR A 315 11.70 -2.85 -30.24
N LEU A 316 11.21 -2.83 -28.99
CA LEU A 316 9.79 -2.61 -28.63
C LEU A 316 9.42 -1.13 -28.54
N ALA A 317 10.34 -0.20 -28.84
CA ALA A 317 10.16 1.26 -28.68
C ALA A 317 9.78 1.71 -27.26
N LEU A 318 10.32 1.02 -26.25
CA LEU A 318 10.07 1.30 -24.82
C LEU A 318 11.27 1.94 -24.10
N SER A 319 12.35 2.26 -24.81
CA SER A 319 13.60 2.79 -24.24
C SER A 319 13.42 4.08 -23.42
N ASP A 320 12.54 4.96 -23.86
CA ASP A 320 12.29 6.25 -23.19
C ASP A 320 11.68 6.09 -21.80
N LYS A 321 11.05 4.93 -21.52
CA LYS A 321 10.46 4.62 -20.22
C LYS A 321 11.44 3.96 -19.26
N VAL A 322 12.63 3.55 -19.74
CA VAL A 322 13.57 2.73 -18.97
C VAL A 322 14.42 3.56 -18.02
N LYS A 323 14.39 3.17 -16.75
CA LYS A 323 15.29 3.67 -15.70
C LYS A 323 16.10 2.52 -15.12
N LEU A 324 17.42 2.63 -15.15
CA LEU A 324 18.31 1.62 -14.60
C LEU A 324 18.37 1.70 -13.09
N VAL A 325 18.20 0.57 -12.40
CA VAL A 325 18.31 0.43 -10.94
C VAL A 325 19.47 -0.51 -10.60
N LEU A 326 20.58 0.05 -10.16
CA LEU A 326 21.73 -0.75 -9.72
C LEU A 326 21.55 -1.16 -8.26
N ASN A 327 21.31 -2.46 -8.03
CA ASN A 327 21.19 -3.03 -6.69
C ASN A 327 22.50 -3.66 -6.20
N ARG A 328 22.68 -3.77 -4.88
CA ARG A 328 23.84 -4.36 -4.21
C ARG A 328 25.16 -3.71 -4.63
N ALA A 329 25.17 -2.39 -4.79
CA ALA A 329 26.27 -1.67 -5.42
C ALA A 329 27.55 -1.57 -4.60
N THR A 330 27.51 -1.76 -3.28
CA THR A 330 28.66 -1.60 -2.38
C THR A 330 29.44 -2.89 -2.10
N LEU A 331 29.14 -3.97 -2.81
CA LEU A 331 29.98 -5.17 -2.76
C LEU A 331 31.37 -4.87 -3.33
N ASP A 332 32.43 -5.34 -2.67
CA ASP A 332 33.84 -5.05 -3.05
C ASP A 332 34.28 -5.74 -4.35
N TYR A 333 33.44 -6.62 -4.89
CA TYR A 333 33.65 -7.31 -6.14
C TYR A 333 32.61 -6.87 -7.19
N GLY A 334 32.98 -7.03 -8.45
CA GLY A 334 32.15 -6.68 -9.59
C GLY A 334 32.75 -5.58 -10.45
N ILE A 335 32.06 -5.24 -11.53
CA ILE A 335 32.52 -4.23 -12.48
C ILE A 335 32.34 -2.84 -11.88
N LYS A 336 33.29 -1.94 -12.11
CA LYS A 336 33.23 -0.55 -11.63
C LYS A 336 32.04 0.17 -12.26
N ILE A 337 31.39 1.04 -11.50
CA ILE A 337 30.19 1.78 -11.93
C ILE A 337 30.48 2.59 -13.22
N ASN A 338 31.62 3.26 -13.30
CA ASN A 338 32.03 4.01 -14.50
C ASN A 338 32.19 3.13 -15.76
N GLU A 339 32.56 1.87 -15.59
CA GLU A 339 32.64 0.90 -16.70
C GLU A 339 31.26 0.39 -17.10
N LEU A 340 30.33 0.26 -16.12
CA LEU A 340 28.93 -0.07 -16.36
C LEU A 340 28.23 1.00 -17.22
N GLU A 341 28.35 2.26 -16.79
CA GLU A 341 27.77 3.40 -17.52
C GLU A 341 28.25 3.47 -18.97
N LYS A 342 29.55 3.19 -19.20
CA LYS A 342 30.09 3.13 -20.57
C LYS A 342 29.54 1.99 -21.39
N ARG A 343 29.33 0.80 -20.76
CA ARG A 343 28.86 -0.40 -21.46
C ARG A 343 27.38 -0.33 -21.79
N LEU A 344 26.58 0.23 -20.87
CA LEU A 344 25.12 0.33 -21.00
C LEU A 344 24.70 1.65 -21.67
N ASN A 345 25.66 2.55 -21.96
CA ASN A 345 25.42 3.89 -22.51
C ASN A 345 24.34 4.69 -21.74
N GLN A 346 24.12 4.30 -20.48
CA GLN A 346 23.11 4.90 -19.59
C GLN A 346 23.59 4.82 -18.14
N ALA A 347 23.45 5.92 -17.38
CA ALA A 347 23.71 5.93 -15.95
C ALA A 347 22.54 5.34 -15.16
N PRO A 348 22.79 4.62 -14.05
CA PRO A 348 21.72 4.22 -13.15
C PRO A 348 20.97 5.43 -12.58
N ALA A 349 19.64 5.41 -12.62
CA ALA A 349 18.79 6.40 -11.98
C ALA A 349 18.93 6.33 -10.45
N VAL A 350 19.11 5.13 -9.91
CA VAL A 350 19.39 4.94 -8.49
C VAL A 350 20.44 3.84 -8.27
N ILE A 351 21.25 4.06 -7.24
CA ILE A 351 22.28 3.12 -6.78
C ILE A 351 21.93 2.70 -5.36
N LEU A 352 21.55 1.42 -5.19
CA LEU A 352 21.15 0.85 -3.91
C LEU A 352 22.35 0.13 -3.26
N PRO A 353 22.72 0.48 -2.03
CA PRO A 353 23.82 -0.19 -1.34
C PRO A 353 23.46 -1.64 -0.98
N TYR A 354 24.48 -2.49 -0.80
CA TYR A 354 24.31 -3.84 -0.26
C TYR A 354 24.10 -3.78 1.26
N ASP A 355 23.00 -4.32 1.73
CA ASP A 355 22.70 -4.44 3.16
C ASP A 355 21.91 -5.73 3.41
N GLU A 356 22.65 -6.85 3.39
CA GLU A 356 22.06 -8.18 3.53
C GLU A 356 21.30 -8.35 4.84
N LYS A 357 21.88 -7.88 5.95
CA LYS A 357 21.28 -8.04 7.28
C LYS A 357 19.91 -7.35 7.37
N THR A 358 19.84 -6.13 6.89
CA THR A 358 18.56 -5.37 6.87
C THR A 358 17.54 -6.01 5.94
N VAL A 359 17.96 -6.39 4.72
CA VAL A 359 17.07 -6.98 3.73
C VAL A 359 16.55 -8.35 4.17
N LEU A 360 17.43 -9.28 4.59
CA LEU A 360 17.00 -10.61 5.05
C LEU A 360 16.14 -10.54 6.31
N SER A 361 16.45 -9.66 7.26
CA SER A 361 15.62 -9.45 8.43
C SER A 361 14.23 -8.95 8.06
N SER A 362 14.15 -8.06 7.08
CA SER A 362 12.88 -7.51 6.55
C SER A 362 12.03 -8.60 5.88
N VAL A 363 12.61 -9.35 4.96
CA VAL A 363 11.93 -10.42 4.23
C VAL A 363 11.43 -11.51 5.18
N ASN A 364 12.27 -11.99 6.10
CA ASN A 364 11.92 -13.06 7.04
C ASN A 364 10.84 -12.66 8.05
N LYS A 365 10.69 -11.36 8.33
CA LYS A 365 9.65 -10.84 9.23
C LYS A 365 8.40 -10.36 8.50
N GLY A 366 8.42 -10.31 7.17
CA GLY A 366 7.33 -9.75 6.38
C GLY A 366 7.10 -8.26 6.62
N HIS A 367 8.16 -7.51 6.99
CA HIS A 367 8.04 -6.08 7.28
C HIS A 367 9.03 -5.29 6.43
N PRO A 368 8.58 -4.45 5.49
CA PRO A 368 9.45 -3.63 4.65
C PRO A 368 10.47 -2.83 5.48
N PHE A 369 11.75 -2.89 5.10
CA PHE A 369 12.80 -2.23 5.87
C PHE A 369 12.70 -0.70 5.83
N VAL A 370 12.04 -0.12 4.86
CA VAL A 370 11.75 1.31 4.82
C VAL A 370 10.84 1.77 5.96
N LEU A 371 10.07 0.85 6.58
CA LEU A 371 9.29 1.09 7.78
C LEU A 371 10.09 0.84 9.06
N THR A 372 10.79 -0.29 9.11
CA THR A 372 11.41 -0.81 10.34
C THR A 372 12.86 -0.34 10.54
N HIS A 373 13.59 -0.09 9.45
CA HIS A 373 15.00 0.29 9.44
C HIS A 373 15.23 1.57 8.61
N HIS A 374 14.38 2.58 8.81
CA HIS A 374 14.31 3.81 8.03
C HIS A 374 15.62 4.63 8.01
N ASN A 375 16.52 4.43 8.97
CA ASN A 375 17.80 5.12 9.06
C ASN A 375 18.94 4.43 8.28
N THR A 376 18.71 3.24 7.72
CA THR A 376 19.73 2.54 6.92
C THR A 376 19.92 3.23 5.57
N ARG A 377 21.15 3.11 5.02
CA ARG A 377 21.46 3.72 3.71
C ARG A 377 20.55 3.21 2.60
N ILE A 378 20.22 1.91 2.58
CA ILE A 378 19.35 1.32 1.58
C ILE A 378 17.92 1.89 1.67
N ALA A 379 17.37 2.05 2.88
CA ALA A 379 16.06 2.65 3.09
C ALA A 379 16.03 4.12 2.67
N GLN A 380 17.08 4.89 2.99
CA GLN A 380 17.21 6.28 2.57
C GLN A 380 17.33 6.42 1.05
N SER A 381 18.08 5.52 0.38
CA SER A 381 18.21 5.53 -1.09
C SER A 381 16.87 5.27 -1.77
N ILE A 382 16.08 4.28 -1.31
CA ILE A 382 14.74 4.02 -1.89
C ILE A 382 13.79 5.19 -1.62
N ARG A 383 13.82 5.77 -0.42
CA ARG A 383 12.99 6.93 -0.07
C ARG A 383 13.38 8.19 -0.86
N SER A 384 14.66 8.39 -1.16
CA SER A 384 15.10 9.47 -2.04
C SER A 384 14.62 9.24 -3.46
N PHE A 385 14.71 8.00 -3.94
CA PHE A 385 14.28 7.62 -5.27
C PHE A 385 12.75 7.73 -5.45
N SER A 386 11.96 7.37 -4.43
CA SER A 386 10.49 7.51 -4.51
C SER A 386 10.05 8.95 -4.71
N ARG A 387 10.79 9.93 -4.16
CA ARG A 387 10.50 11.35 -4.32
C ARG A 387 10.69 11.85 -5.75
N GLU A 388 11.55 11.23 -6.55
CA GLU A 388 11.74 11.60 -7.95
C GLU A 388 10.47 11.39 -8.78
N PHE A 389 9.65 10.39 -8.43
CA PHE A 389 8.35 10.16 -9.06
C PHE A 389 7.30 11.20 -8.68
N SER A 390 7.44 11.82 -7.51
CA SER A 390 6.52 12.85 -7.01
C SER A 390 6.90 14.26 -7.47
N ILE A 391 8.18 14.48 -7.88
CA ILE A 391 8.71 15.80 -8.26
C ILE A 391 8.76 15.95 -9.79
N ALA A 392 8.80 14.87 -10.56
CA ALA A 392 9.04 14.86 -12.01
C ALA A 392 8.01 15.63 -12.88
N ASP A 393 6.97 16.19 -12.26
CA ASP A 393 5.94 16.96 -12.96
C ASP A 393 6.20 18.48 -13.03
N LYS A 394 7.37 18.94 -12.62
CA LYS A 394 7.66 20.41 -12.60
C LYS A 394 8.35 20.97 -13.83
N ASP A 395 8.90 20.13 -14.73
CA ASP A 395 9.63 20.65 -15.91
C ASP A 395 9.16 19.95 -17.19
N GLY A 396 8.58 20.73 -18.10
CA GLY A 396 8.48 20.38 -19.53
C GLY A 396 9.87 20.06 -20.12
N PRO A 397 10.02 19.60 -21.37
CA PRO A 397 11.22 18.94 -21.88
C PRO A 397 12.48 19.72 -21.52
N ALA A 398 13.21 19.21 -20.53
CA ALA A 398 14.40 19.83 -20.02
C ALA A 398 15.52 19.78 -21.08
N GLU A 399 16.07 20.93 -21.39
CA GLU A 399 17.38 21.02 -22.00
C GLU A 399 18.38 20.16 -21.24
N ALA A 400 19.20 19.39 -21.95
CA ALA A 400 20.15 18.42 -21.42
C ALA A 400 20.97 19.00 -20.24
N PRO A 401 21.04 18.33 -19.09
CA PRO A 401 21.74 18.85 -17.94
C PRO A 401 23.25 18.88 -18.19
N VAL A 402 23.80 20.06 -18.08
CA VAL A 402 25.23 20.30 -17.96
C VAL A 402 25.77 19.53 -16.77
N LYS A 403 26.72 18.63 -17.04
CA LYS A 403 27.42 17.77 -16.08
C LYS A 403 27.89 18.55 -14.85
N LYS A 404 27.27 18.31 -13.68
CA LYS A 404 27.93 18.52 -12.40
C LYS A 404 28.06 17.16 -11.70
N SER A 405 29.28 16.63 -11.75
CA SER A 405 29.73 15.39 -11.14
C SER A 405 29.43 15.37 -9.64
N PHE A 406 28.46 14.54 -9.23
CA PHE A 406 28.16 14.24 -7.83
C PHE A 406 29.15 13.23 -7.22
N VAL A 407 30.11 12.75 -8.03
CA VAL A 407 31.12 11.73 -7.65
C VAL A 407 32.21 12.27 -6.72
N ALA A 408 32.38 13.60 -6.62
CA ALA A 408 33.48 14.20 -5.86
C ALA A 408 33.24 14.25 -4.34
N LYS A 409 32.05 13.91 -3.81
CA LYS A 409 31.74 13.98 -2.37
C LYS A 409 31.73 12.63 -1.64
N LEU A 410 31.96 11.51 -2.32
CA LEU A 410 31.98 10.17 -1.71
C LEU A 410 33.39 9.55 -1.55
N ILE A 411 34.45 10.28 -1.95
CA ILE A 411 35.86 9.77 -1.89
C ILE A 411 36.67 10.47 -0.79
N SER A 412 36.07 11.40 -0.05
CA SER A 412 36.76 12.03 1.08
C SER A 412 35.96 11.85 2.37
N LEU A 413 35.97 10.62 2.89
CA LEU A 413 35.82 10.27 4.33
C LEU A 413 36.19 8.81 4.49
#